data_f1bf3a2beba82aa2de50934001ff303a
#
_entry.id   f1bf3a2beba82aa2de50934001ff303a
#
_cell.length_a   1.000
_cell.length_b   1.000
_cell.length_c   1.000
_cell.angle_alpha   90.00
_cell.angle_beta   90.00
_cell.angle_gamma   90.00
#
_symmetry.space_group_name_H-M   'P 1'
#
loop_
_entity.id
_entity.type
_entity.pdbx_description
1 polymer ?
#
loop_
_entity_poly.entity_id
_entity_poly.type
_entity_poly.pdbx_seq_one_letter_code
_entity_poly.pdbx_strand_id
1 'polypeptide(L)'
;MARVTDSRLDYIGSIAIDEDLMDAIGLEPGEMVHVWVMDNGERFQTYVIPAPPGSGEIAIYGSAAHKAQKGHRVIIASTVFTDEWVEPKMVLVNEKNQIVQHLPFKAQAVPVELS
;
A
#
# COMPACT_ATOMS: atom_id res chain seq x y z
N MET A 1 0.23 -10.16 -2.52
CA MET A 1 -0.08 -8.78 -2.91
C MET A 1 -1.34 -8.33 -2.20
N ALA A 2 -1.38 -7.09 -1.75
CA ALA A 2 -2.51 -6.56 -0.99
C ALA A 2 -3.79 -6.54 -1.82
N ARG A 3 -4.93 -6.71 -1.16
CA ARG A 3 -6.26 -6.72 -1.78
C ARG A 3 -7.11 -5.59 -1.24
N VAL A 4 -7.79 -4.89 -2.13
CA VAL A 4 -8.79 -3.89 -1.74
C VAL A 4 -9.99 -4.60 -1.12
N THR A 5 -10.34 -4.21 0.11
CA THR A 5 -11.45 -4.83 0.86
C THR A 5 -12.76 -4.07 0.73
N ASP A 6 -12.69 -2.78 0.40
CA ASP A 6 -13.87 -1.95 0.18
C ASP A 6 -13.49 -0.75 -0.70
N SER A 7 -14.47 -0.19 -1.40
CA SER A 7 -14.27 0.94 -2.30
C SER A 7 -15.54 1.79 -2.32
N ARG A 8 -15.47 3.02 -1.81
CA ARG A 8 -16.62 3.89 -1.62
C ARG A 8 -16.38 5.31 -2.14
N LEU A 9 -17.23 5.73 -3.07
CA LEU A 9 -17.13 7.04 -3.73
C LEU A 9 -17.55 8.21 -2.82
N ASP A 10 -18.50 7.99 -1.93
CA ASP A 10 -19.19 9.06 -1.21
C ASP A 10 -18.47 9.56 0.05
N TYR A 11 -17.19 9.26 0.17
CA TYR A 11 -16.38 9.65 1.32
C TYR A 11 -15.25 10.59 0.93
N ILE A 12 -14.69 11.25 1.92
CA ILE A 12 -13.48 12.07 1.72
C ILE A 12 -12.33 11.15 1.25
N GLY A 13 -11.60 11.61 0.24
CA GLY A 13 -10.53 10.83 -0.38
C GLY A 13 -9.47 10.39 0.62
N SER A 14 -9.28 9.08 0.76
CA SER A 14 -8.30 8.47 1.63
C SER A 14 -8.20 6.97 1.36
N ILE A 15 -7.18 6.35 1.95
CA ILE A 15 -7.07 4.89 1.99
C ILE A 15 -6.96 4.46 3.45
N ALA A 16 -7.88 3.60 3.90
CA ALA A 16 -7.79 3.00 5.23
C ALA A 16 -6.96 1.73 5.14
N ILE A 17 -5.91 1.65 5.93
CA ILE A 17 -4.99 0.51 5.94
C ILE A 17 -4.91 -0.06 7.35
N ASP A 18 -5.01 -1.38 7.46
CA ASP A 18 -4.77 -2.10 8.71
C ASP A 18 -3.53 -1.55 9.42
N GLU A 19 -3.70 -1.11 10.65
CA GLU A 19 -2.62 -0.47 11.42
C GLU A 19 -1.39 -1.36 11.58
N ASP A 20 -1.56 -2.68 11.65
CA ASP A 20 -0.43 -3.61 11.71
C ASP A 20 0.43 -3.53 10.44
N LEU A 21 -0.18 -3.33 9.30
CA LEU A 21 0.56 -3.14 8.04
C LEU A 21 1.28 -1.81 8.03
N MET A 22 0.64 -0.76 8.53
CA MET A 22 1.26 0.56 8.64
C MET A 22 2.49 0.51 9.55
N ASP A 23 2.37 -0.12 10.70
CA ASP A 23 3.47 -0.26 11.65
C ASP A 23 4.64 -1.06 11.06
N ALA A 24 4.34 -2.09 10.30
CA ALA A 24 5.36 -2.96 9.70
C ALA A 24 6.28 -2.22 8.74
N ILE A 25 5.78 -1.18 8.06
CA ILE A 25 6.58 -0.40 7.11
C ILE A 25 6.85 1.03 7.57
N GLY A 26 6.47 1.37 8.82
CA GLY A 26 6.73 2.69 9.38
C GLY A 26 5.88 3.80 8.77
N LEU A 27 4.67 3.49 8.35
CA LEU A 27 3.76 4.43 7.73
C LEU A 27 2.93 5.14 8.80
N GLU A 28 2.96 6.48 8.78
CA GLU A 28 2.25 7.30 9.75
C GLU A 28 0.87 7.74 9.22
N PRO A 29 -0.14 7.90 10.09
CA PRO A 29 -1.43 8.43 9.68
C PRO A 29 -1.28 9.80 8.99
N GLY A 30 -2.01 10.00 7.90
CA GLY A 30 -1.97 11.23 7.12
C GLY A 30 -0.86 11.30 6.09
N GLU A 31 0.05 10.32 6.06
CA GLU A 31 1.08 10.25 5.04
C GLU A 31 0.48 10.00 3.67
N MET A 32 1.06 10.61 2.64
CA MET A 32 0.67 10.34 1.26
C MET A 32 1.29 9.03 0.81
N VAL A 33 0.48 8.21 0.15
CA VAL A 33 0.94 6.95 -0.45
C VAL A 33 0.58 6.91 -1.92
N HIS A 34 1.41 6.18 -2.67
CA HIS A 34 1.13 5.80 -4.04
C HIS A 34 0.42 4.44 -4.03
N VAL A 35 -0.61 4.31 -4.82
CA VAL A 35 -1.33 3.04 -4.98
C VAL A 35 -1.29 2.65 -6.45
N TRP A 36 -0.79 1.47 -6.72
CA TRP A 36 -0.69 0.90 -8.06
C TRP A 36 -1.61 -0.29 -8.15
N VAL A 37 -2.63 -0.18 -8.99
CA VAL A 37 -3.65 -1.23 -9.15
C VAL A 37 -3.19 -2.20 -10.22
N MET A 38 -2.94 -3.44 -9.83
CA MET A 38 -2.39 -4.45 -10.75
C MET A 38 -3.41 -4.91 -11.78
N ASP A 39 -4.69 -4.92 -11.42
CA ASP A 39 -5.72 -5.50 -12.28
C ASP A 39 -6.12 -4.60 -13.46
N ASN A 40 -5.86 -3.30 -13.39
CA ASN A 40 -6.22 -2.36 -14.46
C ASN A 40 -5.12 -1.37 -14.83
N GLY A 41 -3.97 -1.43 -14.14
CA GLY A 41 -2.84 -0.53 -14.40
C GLY A 41 -3.02 0.89 -13.91
N GLU A 42 -4.11 1.19 -13.21
CA GLU A 42 -4.36 2.51 -12.69
C GLU A 42 -3.41 2.85 -11.55
N ARG A 43 -3.10 4.14 -11.44
CA ARG A 43 -2.22 4.68 -10.40
C ARG A 43 -2.84 5.92 -9.80
N PHE A 44 -2.72 6.07 -8.48
CA PHE A 44 -3.17 7.28 -7.82
C PHE A 44 -2.40 7.50 -6.52
N GLN A 45 -2.56 8.68 -5.97
CA GLN A 45 -2.01 9.07 -4.68
C GLN A 45 -3.16 9.44 -3.76
N THR A 46 -3.02 9.10 -2.50
CA THR A 46 -4.01 9.45 -1.48
C THR A 46 -3.37 9.45 -0.11
N TYR A 47 -4.11 9.89 0.90
CA TYR A 47 -3.62 9.92 2.28
C TYR A 47 -4.10 8.69 3.03
N VAL A 48 -3.24 8.19 3.91
CA VAL A 48 -3.54 6.99 4.68
C VAL A 48 -4.22 7.34 6.01
N ILE A 49 -5.24 6.55 6.36
CA ILE A 49 -5.84 6.55 7.68
C ILE A 49 -5.76 5.14 8.25
N PRO A 50 -5.59 4.98 9.57
CA PRO A 50 -5.50 3.65 10.14
C PRO A 50 -6.87 2.95 10.19
N ALA A 51 -6.88 1.67 9.85
CA ALA A 51 -7.99 0.76 10.12
C ALA A 51 -7.61 -0.10 11.32
N PRO A 52 -8.57 -0.77 11.98
CA PRO A 52 -8.28 -1.53 13.18
C PRO A 52 -7.17 -2.56 12.97
N PRO A 53 -6.24 -2.68 13.96
CA PRO A 53 -5.14 -3.64 13.84
C PRO A 53 -5.66 -5.06 13.69
N GLY A 54 -5.08 -5.80 12.76
CA GLY A 54 -5.47 -7.18 12.48
C GLY A 54 -6.74 -7.33 11.65
N SER A 55 -7.35 -6.21 11.21
CA SER A 55 -8.58 -6.25 10.42
C SER A 55 -8.38 -6.75 9.00
N GLY A 56 -7.17 -6.64 8.47
CA GLY A 56 -6.88 -6.90 7.07
C GLY A 56 -7.51 -5.88 6.13
N GLU A 57 -7.99 -4.74 6.65
CA GLU A 57 -8.70 -3.77 5.85
C GLU A 57 -7.76 -2.93 4.99
N ILE A 58 -8.12 -2.81 3.72
CA ILE A 58 -7.55 -1.86 2.77
C ILE A 58 -8.73 -1.29 1.98
N ALA A 59 -9.23 -0.14 2.42
CA ALA A 59 -10.44 0.46 1.85
C ALA A 59 -10.10 1.78 1.14
N ILE A 60 -10.62 1.93 -0.06
CA ILE A 60 -10.39 3.11 -0.90
C ILE A 60 -11.63 4.00 -0.82
N TYR A 61 -11.43 5.27 -0.47
CA TYR A 61 -12.50 6.24 -0.32
C TYR A 61 -12.32 7.43 -1.25
N GLY A 62 -13.46 8.00 -1.68
CA GLY A 62 -13.50 9.18 -2.52
C GLY A 62 -13.29 8.87 -3.99
N SER A 63 -12.81 9.85 -4.74
CA SER A 63 -12.67 9.72 -6.20
C SER A 63 -11.76 8.59 -6.65
N ALA A 64 -10.78 8.20 -5.84
CA ALA A 64 -9.90 7.08 -6.15
C ALA A 64 -10.64 5.74 -6.21
N ALA A 65 -11.84 5.66 -5.64
CA ALA A 65 -12.68 4.46 -5.71
C ALA A 65 -13.11 4.14 -7.15
N HIS A 66 -13.07 5.10 -8.07
CA HIS A 66 -13.25 4.82 -9.49
C HIS A 66 -12.13 3.97 -10.08
N LYS A 67 -10.92 4.05 -9.51
CA LYS A 67 -9.74 3.39 -10.06
C LYS A 67 -9.46 2.04 -9.41
N ALA A 68 -9.93 1.82 -8.20
CA ALA A 68 -9.66 0.59 -7.47
C ALA A 68 -10.95 0.02 -6.89
N GLN A 69 -11.30 -1.17 -7.30
CA GLN A 69 -12.51 -1.86 -6.87
C GLN A 69 -12.19 -2.92 -5.82
N LYS A 70 -13.19 -3.30 -5.04
CA LYS A 70 -13.06 -4.40 -4.08
C LYS A 70 -12.55 -5.67 -4.78
N GLY A 71 -11.54 -6.28 -4.20
CA GLY A 71 -10.90 -7.48 -4.73
C GLY A 71 -9.73 -7.20 -5.66
N HIS A 72 -9.52 -5.97 -6.10
CA HIS A 72 -8.35 -5.61 -6.89
C HIS A 72 -7.07 -5.79 -6.08
N ARG A 73 -6.01 -6.21 -6.74
CA ARG A 73 -4.69 -6.33 -6.14
C ARG A 73 -3.97 -5.00 -6.27
N VAL A 74 -3.34 -4.57 -5.19
CA VAL A 74 -2.65 -3.28 -5.18
C VAL A 74 -1.26 -3.40 -4.56
N ILE A 75 -0.38 -2.51 -5.01
CA ILE A 75 0.89 -2.22 -4.36
C ILE A 75 0.75 -0.83 -3.75
N ILE A 76 1.10 -0.71 -2.48
CA ILE A 76 1.05 0.55 -1.75
C ILE A 76 2.46 0.91 -1.36
N ALA A 77 2.89 2.13 -1.72
CA ALA A 77 4.24 2.59 -1.47
C ALA A 77 4.23 4.02 -0.93
N SER A 78 5.07 4.28 0.06
CA SER A 78 5.38 5.64 0.47
C SER A 78 6.81 5.97 0.08
N THR A 79 7.08 7.26 -0.07
CA THR A 79 8.42 7.74 -0.44
C THR A 79 8.87 8.78 0.58
N VAL A 80 10.18 8.88 0.75
CA VAL A 80 10.79 9.86 1.63
C VAL A 80 11.90 10.58 0.89
N PHE A 81 11.98 11.90 1.08
CA PHE A 81 13.08 12.72 0.57
C PHE A 81 14.07 12.92 1.71
N THR A 82 15.28 12.42 1.53
CA THR A 82 16.30 12.48 2.59
C THR A 82 17.69 12.55 1.96
N ASP A 83 18.62 13.22 2.65
CA ASP A 83 20.03 13.25 2.26
C ASP A 83 20.80 12.04 2.77
N GLU A 84 20.20 11.25 3.66
CA GLU A 84 20.80 10.07 4.22
C GLU A 84 20.14 8.81 3.68
N TRP A 85 20.93 7.74 3.57
CA TRP A 85 20.37 6.45 3.16
C TRP A 85 19.37 5.96 4.21
N VAL A 86 18.17 5.60 3.74
CA VAL A 86 17.13 4.96 4.55
C VAL A 86 16.81 3.63 3.91
N GLU A 87 16.95 2.55 4.67
CA GLU A 87 16.60 1.22 4.16
C GLU A 87 15.09 1.09 3.96
N PRO A 88 14.63 0.78 2.74
CA PRO A 88 13.22 0.54 2.52
C PRO A 88 12.70 -0.65 3.32
N LYS A 89 11.50 -0.49 3.86
CA LYS A 89 10.80 -1.56 4.57
C LYS A 89 9.73 -2.12 3.65
N MET A 90 9.75 -3.43 3.44
CA MET A 90 8.81 -4.08 2.54
C MET A 90 8.24 -5.32 3.19
N VAL A 91 6.94 -5.54 3.00
CA VAL A 91 6.27 -6.75 3.44
C VAL A 91 5.47 -7.35 2.31
N LEU A 92 5.37 -8.67 2.29
CA LEU A 92 4.42 -9.39 1.45
C LEU A 92 3.23 -9.78 2.31
N VAL A 93 2.06 -9.67 1.74
CA VAL A 93 0.81 -10.07 2.40
C VAL A 93 0.10 -11.15 1.57
N ASN A 94 -0.71 -11.95 2.25
CA ASN A 94 -1.57 -12.92 1.60
C ASN A 94 -2.87 -12.27 1.13
N GLU A 95 -3.79 -13.05 0.61
CA GLU A 95 -5.08 -12.59 0.09
C GLU A 95 -6.00 -11.97 1.16
N LYS A 96 -5.71 -12.19 2.44
CA LYS A 96 -6.42 -11.60 3.57
C LYS A 96 -5.69 -10.39 4.15
N ASN A 97 -4.68 -9.90 3.44
CA ASN A 97 -3.83 -8.78 3.87
C ASN A 97 -3.09 -9.04 5.19
N GLN A 98 -2.77 -10.31 5.45
CA GLN A 98 -1.94 -10.70 6.58
C GLN A 98 -0.49 -10.78 6.14
N ILE A 99 0.43 -10.28 6.97
CA ILE A 99 1.86 -10.33 6.66
C ILE A 99 2.34 -11.77 6.67
N VAL A 100 2.95 -12.20 5.57
CA VAL A 100 3.54 -13.54 5.46
C VAL A 100 5.05 -13.50 5.41
N GLN A 101 5.64 -12.35 5.05
CA GLN A 101 7.08 -12.23 4.93
C GLN A 101 7.50 -10.77 4.97
N HIS A 102 8.59 -10.48 5.69
CA HIS A 102 9.31 -9.22 5.58
C HIS A 102 10.42 -9.42 4.56
N LEU A 103 10.48 -8.55 3.57
CA LEU A 103 11.48 -8.65 2.51
C LEU A 103 12.68 -7.78 2.84
N PRO A 104 13.91 -8.32 2.75
CA PRO A 104 15.10 -7.48 2.85
C PRO A 104 15.25 -6.67 1.57
N PHE A 105 15.58 -5.38 1.71
CA PHE A 105 15.99 -4.59 0.56
C PHE A 105 17.46 -4.89 0.27
N LYS A 106 17.75 -5.21 -1.00
CA LYS A 106 19.12 -5.39 -1.48
C LYS A 106 19.45 -4.24 -2.41
N ALA A 107 20.40 -3.42 -2.01
CA ALA A 107 20.86 -2.28 -2.79
C ALA A 107 21.72 -2.69 -3.99
N GLN A 108 21.63 -3.94 -4.43
CA GLN A 108 22.37 -4.45 -5.57
C GLN A 108 21.56 -4.26 -6.84
N ALA A 109 22.26 -3.96 -7.92
CA ALA A 109 21.62 -3.87 -9.21
C ALA A 109 20.96 -5.19 -9.58
N VAL A 110 19.75 -5.09 -10.13
CA VAL A 110 19.07 -6.24 -10.71
C VAL A 110 19.86 -6.69 -11.95
N PRO A 111 20.12 -7.98 -12.13
CA PRO A 111 20.76 -8.45 -13.35
C PRO A 111 20.05 -7.97 -14.59
N VAL A 112 20.82 -7.51 -15.58
CA VAL A 112 20.27 -6.89 -16.80
C VAL A 112 19.30 -7.82 -17.52
N GLU A 113 19.59 -9.10 -17.54
CA GLU A 113 18.74 -10.11 -18.20
C GLU A 113 17.39 -10.29 -17.53
N LEU A 114 17.20 -9.76 -16.33
CA LEU A 114 15.93 -9.83 -15.59
C LEU A 114 15.13 -8.53 -15.67
N SER A 115 15.72 -7.50 -16.21
CA SER A 115 15.10 -6.18 -16.26
C SER A 115 14.39 -5.89 -17.57
#